data_a21483e7ce262840b67c43f42d4cf8bd
#
_entry.id   a21483e7ce262840b67c43f42d4cf8bd
#
_cell.length_a   1.000
_cell.length_b   1.000
_cell.length_c   1.000
_cell.angle_alpha   90.00
_cell.angle_beta   90.00
_cell.angle_gamma   90.00
#
_symmetry.space_group_name_H-M   'P 1'
#
loop_
_entity.id
_entity.type
_entity.pdbx_description
1 polymer ?
#
loop_
_entity_poly.entity_id
_entity_poly.type
_entity_poly.pdbx_seq_one_letter_code
_entity_poly.pdbx_strand_id
1 'polypeptide(L)'
;AWGWEPIEIPAIKAYRPASNSISSGQVLKEPYDSTLARLIIREMAELLALDLVRKRVVTKKITLTIGYDRTSLSPANPKKAEYTVNDKFFIAGSEKMYTGKLAKDHYGRIIPYHAHGTGNLETWTSSTHDICDCMMQLYDRIINSDLLIRRVNICACNIISEDNIPEDTAPVQ
;
A
#
# COMPACT_ATOMS: atom_id res chain seq x y z
N ALA A 1 -18.28 31.19 -4.96
CA ALA A 1 -18.80 29.95 -4.39
C ALA A 1 -18.89 30.11 -2.88
N TRP A 2 -20.10 30.09 -2.35
CA TRP A 2 -20.30 30.07 -0.91
C TRP A 2 -20.01 28.63 -0.45
N GLY A 3 -18.96 28.47 0.35
CA GLY A 3 -18.61 27.16 0.93
C GLY A 3 -19.57 26.80 2.06
N TRP A 4 -20.77 26.34 1.70
CA TRP A 4 -21.67 25.76 2.67
C TRP A 4 -21.20 24.32 3.01
N GLU A 5 -20.80 24.13 4.24
CA GLU A 5 -20.34 22.83 4.78
C GLU A 5 -21.44 22.27 5.66
N PRO A 6 -22.04 21.09 5.34
CA PRO A 6 -23.11 20.53 6.14
C PRO A 6 -22.63 19.93 7.46
N ILE A 7 -21.31 19.79 7.65
CA ILE A 7 -20.72 19.18 8.84
C ILE A 7 -20.13 20.27 9.74
N GLU A 8 -20.66 20.37 10.95
CA GLU A 8 -20.20 21.33 11.96
C GLU A 8 -19.05 20.74 12.82
N ILE A 9 -18.26 21.65 13.43
CA ILE A 9 -17.15 21.28 14.32
C ILE A 9 -17.54 20.28 15.43
N PRO A 10 -18.72 20.40 16.10
CA PRO A 10 -19.14 19.40 17.08
C PRO A 10 -19.30 18.00 16.52
N ALA A 11 -19.84 17.87 15.28
CA ALA A 11 -20.00 16.59 14.59
C ALA A 11 -18.65 15.96 14.25
N ILE A 12 -17.66 16.77 13.81
CA ILE A 12 -16.29 16.32 13.55
C ILE A 12 -15.63 15.81 14.85
N LYS A 13 -15.79 16.54 15.96
CA LYS A 13 -15.24 16.13 17.27
C LYS A 13 -15.90 14.88 17.83
N ALA A 14 -17.18 14.67 17.58
CA ALA A 14 -17.95 13.51 18.04
C ALA A 14 -17.73 12.27 17.17
N TYR A 15 -17.20 12.43 15.95
CA TYR A 15 -16.98 11.31 15.04
C TYR A 15 -16.04 10.26 15.63
N ARG A 16 -16.47 9.01 15.58
CA ARG A 16 -15.63 7.86 15.92
C ARG A 16 -15.62 6.94 14.70
N PRO A 17 -14.43 6.64 14.13
CA PRO A 17 -14.32 5.75 13.00
C PRO A 17 -14.80 4.33 13.37
N ALA A 18 -15.45 3.66 12.44
CA ALA A 18 -15.94 2.29 12.61
C ALA A 18 -14.80 1.25 12.69
N SER A 19 -13.62 1.60 12.15
CA SER A 19 -12.41 0.78 12.23
C SER A 19 -11.21 1.63 12.63
N ASN A 20 -10.37 1.07 13.49
CA ASN A 20 -9.12 1.71 13.88
C ASN A 20 -7.99 1.20 13.00
N SER A 21 -7.26 2.12 12.37
CA SER A 21 -6.08 1.80 11.58
C SER A 21 -5.06 2.93 11.62
N ILE A 22 -3.79 2.60 11.43
CA ILE A 22 -2.71 3.56 11.23
C ILE A 22 -2.13 3.28 9.85
N SER A 23 -2.13 4.28 8.97
CA SER A 23 -1.61 4.16 7.62
C SER A 23 -0.57 5.22 7.33
N SER A 24 0.39 4.87 6.49
CA SER A 24 1.39 5.77 5.94
C SER A 24 1.48 5.56 4.44
N GLY A 25 1.48 6.65 3.68
CA GLY A 25 1.58 6.61 2.23
C GLY A 25 2.66 7.56 1.72
N GLN A 26 3.41 7.12 0.72
CA GLN A 26 4.47 7.89 0.10
C GLN A 26 4.36 7.85 -1.42
N VAL A 27 4.45 9.01 -2.07
CA VAL A 27 4.71 9.14 -3.49
C VAL A 27 6.21 9.34 -3.65
N LEU A 28 6.87 8.45 -4.38
CA LEU A 28 8.30 8.50 -4.59
C LEU A 28 8.66 9.67 -5.52
N LYS A 29 9.80 10.31 -5.29
CA LYS A 29 10.28 11.46 -6.07
C LYS A 29 10.40 11.13 -7.55
N GLU A 30 10.88 9.93 -7.84
CA GLU A 30 11.02 9.35 -9.17
C GLU A 30 10.57 7.88 -9.15
N PRO A 31 10.31 7.24 -10.29
CA PRO A 31 10.01 5.82 -10.33
C PRO A 31 11.20 5.00 -9.86
N TYR A 32 10.99 4.12 -8.89
CA TYR A 32 12.01 3.24 -8.33
C TYR A 32 11.83 1.81 -8.86
N ASP A 33 12.95 1.11 -9.01
CA ASP A 33 12.95 -0.33 -9.23
C ASP A 33 12.50 -1.09 -7.97
N SER A 34 12.31 -2.39 -8.11
CA SER A 34 11.84 -3.25 -7.01
C SER A 34 12.83 -3.30 -5.83
N THR A 35 14.13 -3.15 -6.06
CA THR A 35 15.15 -3.21 -5.01
C THR A 35 15.13 -1.96 -4.14
N LEU A 36 15.11 -0.78 -4.75
CA LEU A 36 15.01 0.49 -4.03
C LEU A 36 13.66 0.63 -3.33
N ALA A 37 12.56 0.26 -4.00
CA ALA A 37 11.24 0.31 -3.39
C ALA A 37 11.13 -0.62 -2.16
N ARG A 38 11.78 -1.78 -2.19
CA ARG A 38 11.84 -2.72 -1.05
C ARG A 38 12.49 -2.08 0.17
N LEU A 39 13.56 -1.31 -0.04
CA LEU A 39 14.23 -0.58 1.03
C LEU A 39 13.32 0.48 1.67
N ILE A 40 12.65 1.29 0.84
CA ILE A 40 11.70 2.31 1.31
C ILE A 40 10.55 1.69 2.08
N ILE A 41 9.98 0.57 1.60
CA ILE A 41 8.88 -0.12 2.28
C ILE A 41 9.33 -0.65 3.63
N ARG A 42 10.57 -1.15 3.75
CA ARG A 42 11.12 -1.58 5.03
C ARG A 42 11.25 -0.41 6.01
N GLU A 43 11.80 0.72 5.57
CA GLU A 43 11.89 1.94 6.38
C GLU A 43 10.50 2.41 6.84
N MET A 44 9.52 2.42 5.94
CA MET A 44 8.15 2.77 6.28
C MET A 44 7.54 1.80 7.30
N ALA A 45 7.84 0.49 7.21
CA ALA A 45 7.37 -0.51 8.16
C ALA A 45 7.99 -0.33 9.56
N GLU A 46 9.27 0.03 9.63
CA GLU A 46 9.95 0.39 10.89
C GLU A 46 9.30 1.62 11.55
N LEU A 47 9.02 2.66 10.76
CA LEU A 47 8.31 3.86 11.24
C LEU A 47 6.88 3.55 11.69
N LEU A 48 6.16 2.68 10.97
CA LEU A 48 4.82 2.23 11.37
C LEU A 48 4.85 1.50 12.72
N ALA A 49 5.82 0.62 12.93
CA ALA A 49 6.01 -0.09 14.20
C ALA A 49 6.29 0.88 15.35
N LEU A 50 7.15 1.88 15.13
CA LEU A 50 7.41 2.94 16.11
C LEU A 50 6.15 3.74 16.46
N ASP A 51 5.28 4.01 15.49
CA ASP A 51 4.02 4.71 15.72
C ASP A 51 3.04 3.86 16.53
N LEU A 52 3.00 2.54 16.32
CA LEU A 52 2.21 1.62 17.15
C LEU A 52 2.69 1.65 18.60
N VAL A 53 4.01 1.54 18.83
CA VAL A 53 4.60 1.60 20.17
C VAL A 53 4.29 2.94 20.85
N ARG A 54 4.50 4.07 20.17
CA ARG A 54 4.21 5.41 20.73
C ARG A 54 2.76 5.58 21.15
N LYS A 55 1.84 4.97 20.43
CA LYS A 55 0.39 5.04 20.71
C LYS A 55 -0.08 3.93 21.64
N ARG A 56 0.81 3.04 22.08
CA ARG A 56 0.50 1.88 22.93
C ARG A 56 -0.63 1.02 22.33
N VAL A 57 -0.50 0.73 21.03
CA VAL A 57 -1.46 -0.09 20.29
C VAL A 57 -0.73 -1.21 19.55
N VAL A 58 -1.45 -2.28 19.31
CA VAL A 58 -0.97 -3.47 18.60
C VAL A 58 -1.88 -3.80 17.43
N THR A 59 -1.33 -4.54 16.48
CA THR A 59 -2.06 -5.03 15.32
C THR A 59 -1.82 -6.53 15.10
N LYS A 60 -2.74 -7.19 14.42
CA LYS A 60 -2.60 -8.57 13.92
C LYS A 60 -2.71 -8.63 12.40
N LYS A 61 -2.86 -7.47 11.75
CA LYS A 61 -3.10 -7.40 10.30
C LYS A 61 -2.48 -6.16 9.69
N ILE A 62 -1.67 -6.36 8.67
CA ILE A 62 -1.07 -5.27 7.89
C ILE A 62 -1.48 -5.37 6.43
N THR A 63 -1.50 -4.26 5.72
CA THR A 63 -1.72 -4.22 4.29
C THR A 63 -0.64 -3.41 3.59
N LEU A 64 -0.36 -3.79 2.36
CA LEU A 64 0.57 -3.10 1.46
C LEU A 64 -0.12 -2.88 0.12
N THR A 65 -0.03 -1.64 -0.37
CA THR A 65 -0.46 -1.27 -1.72
C THR A 65 0.69 -0.62 -2.47
N ILE A 66 0.98 -1.11 -3.66
CA ILE A 66 2.07 -0.64 -4.52
C ILE A 66 1.45 -0.10 -5.81
N GLY A 67 1.61 1.19 -6.06
CA GLY A 67 1.22 1.84 -7.30
C GLY A 67 2.41 1.92 -8.25
N TYR A 68 2.24 1.37 -9.44
CA TYR A 68 3.26 1.39 -10.48
C TYR A 68 3.25 2.70 -11.28
N ASP A 69 4.40 3.06 -11.82
CA ASP A 69 4.53 4.23 -12.68
C ASP A 69 4.06 3.91 -14.11
N ARG A 70 3.48 4.90 -14.77
CA ARG A 70 3.03 4.79 -16.16
C ARG A 70 4.17 4.54 -17.13
N THR A 71 5.37 5.02 -16.81
CA THR A 71 6.56 4.85 -17.64
C THR A 71 7.05 3.41 -17.69
N SER A 72 6.50 2.52 -16.84
CA SER A 72 6.72 1.08 -16.92
C SER A 72 6.17 0.45 -18.20
N LEU A 73 5.28 1.15 -18.92
CA LEU A 73 4.60 0.61 -20.09
C LEU A 73 4.86 1.45 -21.33
N SER A 74 5.05 0.77 -22.45
CA SER A 74 5.13 1.35 -23.78
C SER A 74 3.98 0.81 -24.65
N PRO A 75 3.20 1.66 -25.33
CA PRO A 75 2.09 1.21 -26.15
C PRO A 75 2.58 0.42 -27.37
N ALA A 76 1.91 -0.68 -27.70
CA ALA A 76 2.21 -1.47 -28.90
C ALA A 76 1.95 -0.69 -30.20
N ASN A 77 1.03 0.27 -30.17
CA ASN A 77 0.78 1.18 -31.29
C ASN A 77 0.98 2.66 -30.85
N PRO A 78 2.19 3.22 -31.01
CA PRO A 78 2.51 4.57 -30.54
C PRO A 78 1.81 5.70 -31.33
N LYS A 79 1.17 5.39 -32.47
CA LYS A 79 0.45 6.38 -33.30
C LYS A 79 -1.02 6.56 -32.91
N LYS A 80 -1.51 5.81 -31.92
CA LYS A 80 -2.89 5.93 -31.46
C LYS A 80 -3.09 7.21 -30.66
N ALA A 81 -4.17 7.96 -30.94
CA ALA A 81 -4.45 9.23 -30.28
C ALA A 81 -4.88 9.04 -28.81
N GLU A 82 -5.58 7.96 -28.52
CA GLU A 82 -6.07 7.66 -27.17
C GLU A 82 -5.98 6.15 -26.88
N TYR A 83 -5.58 5.80 -25.64
CA TYR A 83 -5.44 4.43 -25.20
C TYR A 83 -6.54 4.05 -24.22
N THR A 84 -6.89 2.76 -24.26
CA THR A 84 -7.85 2.12 -23.36
C THR A 84 -7.20 0.96 -22.61
N VAL A 85 -7.86 0.46 -21.57
CA VAL A 85 -7.40 -0.72 -20.81
C VAL A 85 -7.38 -2.03 -21.63
N ASN A 86 -7.98 -2.03 -22.82
CA ASN A 86 -8.00 -3.17 -23.73
C ASN A 86 -6.85 -3.13 -24.76
N ASP A 87 -6.10 -2.03 -24.81
CA ASP A 87 -4.94 -1.94 -25.71
C ASP A 87 -3.76 -2.75 -25.17
N LYS A 88 -2.90 -3.16 -26.12
CA LYS A 88 -1.69 -3.92 -25.78
C LYS A 88 -0.54 -2.98 -25.48
N PHE A 89 0.21 -3.35 -24.45
CA PHE A 89 1.41 -2.64 -24.01
C PHE A 89 2.57 -3.61 -23.85
N PHE A 90 3.78 -3.11 -24.04
CA PHE A 90 5.02 -3.79 -23.70
C PHE A 90 5.58 -3.21 -22.38
N ILE A 91 6.37 -4.00 -21.67
CA ILE A 91 7.17 -3.49 -20.56
C ILE A 91 8.25 -2.58 -21.15
N ALA A 92 8.34 -1.36 -20.64
CA ALA A 92 9.25 -0.35 -21.15
C ALA A 92 10.70 -0.85 -21.17
N GLY A 93 11.40 -0.64 -22.29
CA GLY A 93 12.77 -1.11 -22.47
C GLY A 93 12.92 -2.60 -22.75
N SER A 94 11.82 -3.33 -22.98
CA SER A 94 11.84 -4.75 -23.34
C SER A 94 10.84 -5.08 -24.46
N GLU A 95 11.03 -6.23 -25.09
CA GLU A 95 10.07 -6.79 -26.07
C GLU A 95 8.97 -7.63 -25.39
N LYS A 96 8.97 -7.69 -24.06
CA LYS A 96 8.01 -8.48 -23.29
C LYS A 96 6.65 -7.78 -23.24
N MET A 97 5.61 -8.47 -23.74
CA MET A 97 4.24 -7.97 -23.65
C MET A 97 3.77 -7.96 -22.19
N TYR A 98 3.17 -6.86 -21.77
CA TYR A 98 2.53 -6.78 -20.46
C TYR A 98 1.19 -7.52 -20.50
N THR A 99 1.06 -8.52 -19.64
CA THR A 99 -0.14 -9.37 -19.53
C THR A 99 -0.96 -9.08 -18.25
N GLY A 100 -0.48 -8.16 -17.42
CA GLY A 100 -1.17 -7.78 -16.20
C GLY A 100 -2.38 -6.89 -16.43
N LYS A 101 -3.17 -6.68 -15.40
CA LYS A 101 -4.34 -5.79 -15.43
C LYS A 101 -3.90 -4.34 -15.58
N LEU A 102 -4.65 -3.59 -16.41
CA LEU A 102 -4.48 -2.16 -16.61
C LEU A 102 -5.58 -1.37 -15.88
N ALA A 103 -5.28 -0.12 -15.56
CA ALA A 103 -6.22 0.83 -14.99
C ALA A 103 -6.05 2.21 -15.64
N LYS A 104 -7.02 3.10 -15.44
CA LYS A 104 -6.87 4.53 -15.73
C LYS A 104 -6.54 5.27 -14.43
N ASP A 105 -5.58 6.18 -14.49
CA ASP A 105 -5.33 7.10 -13.39
C ASP A 105 -6.36 8.25 -13.37
N HIS A 106 -6.24 9.17 -12.40
CA HIS A 106 -7.13 10.33 -12.28
C HIS A 106 -7.18 11.21 -13.54
N TYR A 107 -6.12 11.21 -14.34
CA TYR A 107 -6.02 11.97 -15.58
C TYR A 107 -6.44 11.16 -16.83
N GLY A 108 -7.00 9.96 -16.65
CA GLY A 108 -7.41 9.08 -17.75
C GLY A 108 -6.27 8.32 -18.43
N ARG A 109 -5.03 8.43 -17.94
CA ARG A 109 -3.86 7.77 -18.53
C ARG A 109 -3.82 6.30 -18.12
N ILE A 110 -3.40 5.44 -19.05
CA ILE A 110 -3.25 4.00 -18.77
C ILE A 110 -2.02 3.75 -17.90
N ILE A 111 -2.22 3.01 -16.83
CA ILE A 111 -1.20 2.58 -15.87
C ILE A 111 -1.36 1.09 -15.56
N PRO A 112 -0.28 0.40 -15.14
CA PRO A 112 -0.44 -0.93 -14.56
C PRO A 112 -1.35 -0.88 -13.33
N TYR A 113 -2.20 -1.88 -13.17
CA TYR A 113 -3.03 -1.98 -11.97
C TYR A 113 -2.15 -2.14 -10.74
N HIS A 114 -2.50 -1.47 -9.65
CA HIS A 114 -1.73 -1.53 -8.41
C HIS A 114 -1.69 -2.96 -7.84
N ALA A 115 -0.57 -3.33 -7.23
CA ALA A 115 -0.49 -4.52 -6.39
C ALA A 115 -1.04 -4.20 -5.00
N HIS A 116 -1.81 -5.11 -4.45
CA HIS A 116 -2.36 -5.00 -3.11
C HIS A 116 -2.33 -6.36 -2.42
N GLY A 117 -2.01 -6.36 -1.15
CA GLY A 117 -2.03 -7.58 -0.35
C GLY A 117 -2.20 -7.32 1.13
N THR A 118 -2.50 -8.39 1.83
CA THR A 118 -2.67 -8.42 3.28
C THR A 118 -1.70 -9.43 3.87
N GLY A 119 -1.01 -9.04 4.94
CA GLY A 119 -0.20 -9.88 5.81
C GLY A 119 -0.92 -10.06 7.14
N ASN A 120 -0.99 -11.29 7.63
CA ASN A 120 -1.48 -11.60 8.96
C ASN A 120 -0.29 -11.93 9.86
N LEU A 121 -0.27 -11.34 11.04
CA LEU A 121 0.69 -11.62 12.10
C LEU A 121 0.13 -12.74 12.98
N GLU A 122 0.97 -13.57 13.52
CA GLU A 122 0.56 -14.71 14.36
C GLU A 122 -0.10 -14.24 15.65
N THR A 123 0.45 -13.18 16.24
CA THR A 123 -0.03 -12.58 17.50
C THR A 123 -0.30 -11.09 17.33
N TRP A 124 -1.03 -10.51 18.28
CA TRP A 124 -1.13 -9.06 18.42
C TRP A 124 0.23 -8.49 18.80
N THR A 125 0.78 -7.62 17.98
CA THR A 125 2.15 -7.12 18.17
C THR A 125 2.32 -5.68 17.71
N SER A 126 3.27 -4.99 18.30
CA SER A 126 3.90 -3.75 17.83
C SER A 126 5.41 -3.96 17.56
N SER A 127 5.87 -5.22 17.58
CA SER A 127 7.25 -5.59 17.34
C SER A 127 7.71 -5.15 15.95
N THR A 128 8.77 -4.36 15.90
CA THR A 128 9.39 -3.93 14.62
C THR A 128 9.84 -5.13 13.79
N HIS A 129 10.41 -6.14 14.42
CA HIS A 129 10.88 -7.36 13.75
C HIS A 129 9.72 -8.07 13.04
N ASP A 130 8.63 -8.37 13.77
CA ASP A 130 7.50 -9.14 13.23
C ASP A 130 6.79 -8.37 12.12
N ILE A 131 6.60 -7.05 12.29
CA ILE A 131 5.95 -6.19 11.31
C ILE A 131 6.81 -6.07 10.05
N CYS A 132 8.13 -5.87 10.19
CA CYS A 132 9.02 -5.77 9.04
C CYS A 132 9.13 -7.09 8.29
N ASP A 133 9.26 -8.21 8.97
CA ASP A 133 9.35 -9.52 8.34
C ASP A 133 8.07 -9.87 7.58
N CYS A 134 6.91 -9.66 8.21
CA CYS A 134 5.62 -9.86 7.55
C CYS A 134 5.46 -8.92 6.34
N MET A 135 5.88 -7.66 6.45
CA MET A 135 5.80 -6.68 5.36
C MET A 135 6.72 -7.07 4.19
N MET A 136 7.94 -7.55 4.47
CA MET A 136 8.87 -7.97 3.43
C MET A 136 8.40 -9.23 2.71
N GLN A 137 7.87 -10.22 3.42
CA GLN A 137 7.25 -11.40 2.83
C GLN A 137 6.03 -11.02 1.97
N LEU A 138 5.20 -10.10 2.45
CA LEU A 138 4.06 -9.59 1.70
C LEU A 138 4.52 -8.88 0.42
N TYR A 139 5.55 -8.03 0.50
CA TYR A 139 6.14 -7.36 -0.65
C TYR A 139 6.62 -8.34 -1.70
N ASP A 140 7.47 -9.30 -1.31
CA ASP A 140 8.05 -10.29 -2.20
C ASP A 140 6.98 -11.16 -2.89
N ARG A 141 5.82 -11.36 -2.23
CA ARG A 141 4.68 -12.11 -2.77
C ARG A 141 3.87 -11.35 -3.82
N ILE A 142 3.69 -10.03 -3.67
CA ILE A 142 2.75 -9.25 -4.50
C ILE A 142 3.42 -8.42 -5.58
N ILE A 143 4.74 -8.18 -5.49
CA ILE A 143 5.46 -7.30 -6.41
C ILE A 143 5.55 -7.88 -7.82
N ASN A 144 5.39 -7.03 -8.83
CA ASN A 144 5.87 -7.29 -10.17
C ASN A 144 7.19 -6.53 -10.37
N SER A 145 8.30 -7.26 -10.33
CA SER A 145 9.66 -6.69 -10.41
C SER A 145 10.02 -6.11 -11.79
N ASP A 146 9.24 -6.41 -12.83
CA ASP A 146 9.42 -5.85 -14.16
C ASP A 146 8.92 -4.39 -14.27
N LEU A 147 8.19 -3.90 -13.25
CA LEU A 147 7.55 -2.59 -13.28
C LEU A 147 8.20 -1.62 -12.29
N LEU A 148 8.25 -0.35 -12.67
CA LEU A 148 8.72 0.72 -11.80
C LEU A 148 7.62 1.15 -10.83
N ILE A 149 8.00 1.42 -9.59
CA ILE A 149 7.11 1.78 -8.49
C ILE A 149 7.10 3.29 -8.32
N ARG A 150 5.91 3.88 -8.17
CA ARG A 150 5.70 5.32 -7.98
C ARG A 150 5.08 5.66 -6.64
N ARG A 151 4.27 4.77 -6.10
CA ARG A 151 3.52 5.00 -4.85
C ARG A 151 3.54 3.76 -3.99
N VAL A 152 3.67 3.99 -2.70
CA VAL A 152 3.55 2.95 -1.68
C VAL A 152 2.58 3.43 -0.61
N ASN A 153 1.73 2.54 -0.14
CA ASN A 153 0.90 2.75 1.05
C ASN A 153 0.94 1.49 1.91
N ILE A 154 1.19 1.69 3.19
CA ILE A 154 1.18 0.63 4.20
C ILE A 154 0.15 0.98 5.28
N CYS A 155 -0.45 -0.03 5.88
CA CYS A 155 -1.44 0.17 6.92
C CYS A 155 -1.39 -0.97 7.94
N ALA A 156 -1.41 -0.60 9.22
CA ALA A 156 -1.75 -1.49 10.33
C ALA A 156 -3.27 -1.42 10.56
N CYS A 157 -3.96 -2.53 10.38
CA CYS A 157 -5.41 -2.61 10.43
C CYS A 157 -5.88 -3.22 11.76
N ASN A 158 -7.12 -2.88 12.15
CA ASN A 158 -7.77 -3.43 13.34
C ASN A 158 -6.93 -3.29 14.61
N ILE A 159 -6.31 -2.12 14.78
CA ILE A 159 -5.47 -1.84 15.95
C ILE A 159 -6.30 -1.82 17.23
N ILE A 160 -5.74 -2.37 18.30
CA ILE A 160 -6.31 -2.34 19.65
C ILE A 160 -5.27 -1.80 20.64
N SER A 161 -5.71 -1.33 21.82
CA SER A 161 -4.79 -0.99 22.91
C SER A 161 -4.03 -2.23 23.37
N GLU A 162 -2.78 -2.05 23.78
CA GLU A 162 -1.98 -3.11 24.39
C GLU A 162 -2.67 -3.71 25.62
N ASP A 163 -3.44 -2.90 26.36
CA ASP A 163 -4.16 -3.31 27.57
C ASP A 163 -5.40 -4.20 27.26
N ASN A 164 -5.82 -4.27 26.00
CA ASN A 164 -7.03 -4.98 25.55
C ASN A 164 -6.73 -6.20 24.66
N ILE A 165 -5.52 -6.75 24.73
CA ILE A 165 -5.16 -7.96 23.98
C ILE A 165 -6.01 -9.13 24.49
N PRO A 166 -6.78 -9.84 23.62
CA PRO A 166 -7.54 -11.01 24.04
C PRO A 166 -6.61 -12.12 24.56
N GLU A 167 -6.98 -12.74 25.69
CA GLU A 167 -6.20 -13.82 26.35
C GLU A 167 -6.09 -15.11 25.51
N ASP A 168 -6.86 -15.27 24.44
CA ASP A 168 -6.92 -16.47 23.58
C ASP A 168 -5.70 -16.65 22.65
N THR A 169 -4.63 -15.89 22.83
CA THR A 169 -3.41 -16.02 22.02
C THR A 169 -2.23 -16.67 22.74
N ALA A 170 -2.47 -17.50 23.74
CA ALA A 170 -1.43 -18.37 24.30
C ALA A 170 -1.07 -19.45 23.27
N PRO A 171 0.23 -19.64 22.93
CA PRO A 171 0.63 -20.77 22.09
C PRO A 171 0.23 -22.07 22.77
N VAL A 172 -0.49 -22.92 22.07
CA VAL A 172 -0.73 -24.30 22.51
C VAL A 172 0.65 -24.96 22.60
N GLN A 173 1.03 -25.36 23.81
CA GLN A 173 2.25 -26.11 24.10
C GLN A 173 2.20 -27.48 23.42
#